data_3a213e2dcc45923c756bf8063fc4beb1
#
_entry.id   3a213e2dcc45923c756bf8063fc4beb1
#
_cell.length_a   1.000
_cell.length_b   1.000
_cell.length_c   1.000
_cell.angle_alpha   90.00
_cell.angle_beta   90.00
_cell.angle_gamma   90.00
#
_symmetry.space_group_name_H-M   'P 1'
#
loop_
_entity.id
_entity.type
_entity.pdbx_description
1 polymer ?
#
loop_
_entity_poly.entity_id
_entity_poly.type
_entity_poly.pdbx_seq_one_letter_code
_entity_poly.pdbx_strand_id
1 'polypeptide(L)'
;KIGASITNKKSIEAANKIFQNFVNIDELQKIASKRISKCFKTESAVITASAAGGLTESVASMMTGNNLDNVYQLPNTKNMKDRVLIQKGHLTNYGAEVSQGILLSGAKILSCGLKKYCTNEIFENTLSKNKNKISCAMYVVSHHCSDYNAISISDFIKICKKHKIPSIIDAASEEYMEDFFRIGADVAIFSAHKFMGSLTAGILAGKKKYIKNIYLQNLGIGRGMKVGKEAIYAAIIGVENWYKRDWKKEIENQNKILKYWLNYLSKERFNGITYEVIADPTGNKINRLRIHVDQKKSNFTIQSLSYHLEKNKPAIFVRDDLIHLNHFELDTCNLKKGQETIVMTEFKKIIAKLKSKEIKHNINQKEYSNKSKKEWLNWLN
;
A
#
# COMPACT_ATOMS: atom_id res chain seq x y z
N LYS A 1 -5.45 -7.03 8.63
CA LYS A 1 -6.36 -7.73 9.55
C LYS A 1 -7.82 -7.74 9.09
N ILE A 2 -8.28 -6.71 8.36
CA ILE A 2 -9.69 -6.55 7.95
C ILE A 2 -9.94 -6.87 6.47
N GLY A 3 -9.02 -7.50 5.76
CA GLY A 3 -9.17 -7.90 4.36
C GLY A 3 -9.14 -6.75 3.35
N ALA A 4 -8.44 -5.66 3.65
CA ALA A 4 -8.37 -4.42 2.88
C ALA A 4 -9.73 -3.67 2.82
N SER A 5 -10.16 -3.19 1.65
CA SER A 5 -11.43 -2.48 1.50
C SER A 5 -12.60 -3.44 1.18
N ILE A 6 -13.82 -2.96 1.37
CA ILE A 6 -15.01 -3.70 0.95
C ILE A 6 -15.06 -3.69 -0.58
N THR A 7 -15.17 -4.88 -1.17
CA THR A 7 -15.26 -5.04 -2.63
C THR A 7 -16.54 -4.38 -3.16
N ASN A 8 -16.43 -3.59 -4.22
CA ASN A 8 -17.58 -2.94 -4.82
C ASN A 8 -18.47 -3.94 -5.59
N LYS A 9 -19.76 -3.66 -5.64
CA LYS A 9 -20.77 -4.55 -6.24
C LYS A 9 -20.46 -4.93 -7.67
N LYS A 10 -20.00 -3.98 -8.50
CA LYS A 10 -19.69 -4.23 -9.91
C LYS A 10 -18.48 -5.16 -10.10
N SER A 11 -17.47 -5.07 -9.22
CA SER A 11 -16.33 -6.00 -9.23
C SER A 11 -16.76 -7.42 -8.83
N ILE A 12 -17.69 -7.56 -7.87
CA ILE A 12 -18.27 -8.86 -7.50
C ILE A 12 -19.07 -9.45 -8.66
N GLU A 13 -19.93 -8.66 -9.31
CA GLU A 13 -20.71 -9.08 -10.47
C GLU A 13 -19.82 -9.51 -11.63
N ALA A 14 -18.72 -8.79 -11.89
CA ALA A 14 -17.74 -9.15 -12.90
C ALA A 14 -17.06 -10.49 -12.61
N ALA A 15 -16.65 -10.72 -11.38
CA ALA A 15 -16.07 -11.99 -10.94
C ALA A 15 -17.08 -13.14 -11.12
N ASN A 16 -18.31 -12.98 -10.67
CA ASN A 16 -19.36 -13.98 -10.80
C ASN A 16 -19.65 -14.34 -12.26
N LYS A 17 -19.71 -13.34 -13.14
CA LYS A 17 -19.93 -13.54 -14.57
C LYS A 17 -18.83 -14.39 -15.22
N ILE A 18 -17.56 -14.13 -14.90
CA ILE A 18 -16.44 -14.81 -15.57
C ILE A 18 -16.20 -16.21 -15.02
N PHE A 19 -16.60 -16.51 -13.78
CA PHE A 19 -16.48 -17.86 -13.22
C PHE A 19 -17.18 -18.91 -14.06
N GLN A 20 -18.32 -18.59 -14.66
CA GLN A 20 -19.17 -19.49 -15.43
C GLN A 20 -18.68 -19.71 -16.86
N ASN A 21 -17.54 -19.13 -17.24
CA ASN A 21 -17.04 -19.20 -18.61
C ASN A 21 -15.59 -19.66 -18.69
N PHE A 22 -15.25 -20.43 -19.70
CA PHE A 22 -13.86 -20.61 -20.11
C PHE A 22 -13.38 -19.33 -20.78
N VAL A 23 -12.14 -18.94 -20.50
CA VAL A 23 -11.50 -17.76 -21.10
C VAL A 23 -10.05 -18.06 -21.43
N ASN A 24 -9.58 -17.50 -22.52
CA ASN A 24 -8.16 -17.44 -22.81
C ASN A 24 -7.53 -16.37 -21.91
N ILE A 25 -6.61 -16.75 -21.02
CA ILE A 25 -5.99 -15.86 -20.05
C ILE A 25 -5.14 -14.79 -20.75
N ASP A 26 -4.44 -15.12 -21.82
CA ASP A 26 -3.62 -14.15 -22.57
C ASP A 26 -4.47 -13.07 -23.22
N GLU A 27 -5.63 -13.46 -23.78
CA GLU A 27 -6.60 -12.51 -24.34
C GLU A 27 -7.21 -11.63 -23.22
N LEU A 28 -7.54 -12.21 -22.07
CA LEU A 28 -8.09 -11.47 -20.95
C LEU A 28 -7.06 -10.45 -20.41
N GLN A 29 -5.79 -10.83 -20.30
CA GLN A 29 -4.70 -9.91 -19.93
C GLN A 29 -4.48 -8.82 -21.00
N LYS A 30 -4.60 -9.14 -22.29
CA LYS A 30 -4.56 -8.16 -23.37
C LYS A 30 -5.70 -7.14 -23.27
N ILE A 31 -6.90 -7.59 -22.95
CA ILE A 31 -8.06 -6.71 -22.69
C ILE A 31 -7.81 -5.85 -21.46
N ALA A 32 -7.31 -6.45 -20.37
CA ALA A 32 -6.94 -5.73 -19.15
C ALA A 32 -5.91 -4.63 -19.44
N SER A 33 -4.85 -4.99 -20.17
CA SER A 33 -3.83 -4.03 -20.58
C SER A 33 -4.42 -2.83 -21.32
N LYS A 34 -5.26 -3.07 -22.35
CA LYS A 34 -5.88 -2.01 -23.16
C LYS A 34 -6.79 -1.11 -22.33
N ARG A 35 -7.61 -1.68 -21.45
CA ARG A 35 -8.61 -0.93 -20.67
C ARG A 35 -7.97 -0.13 -19.54
N ILE A 36 -7.03 -0.73 -18.81
CA ILE A 36 -6.34 -0.12 -17.67
C ILE A 36 -5.35 0.96 -18.15
N SER A 37 -4.55 0.68 -19.19
CA SER A 37 -3.60 1.67 -19.72
C SER A 37 -4.30 2.93 -20.22
N LYS A 38 -5.51 2.81 -20.76
CA LYS A 38 -6.35 3.98 -21.12
C LYS A 38 -6.69 4.82 -19.89
N CYS A 39 -7.09 4.20 -18.78
CA CYS A 39 -7.40 4.89 -17.53
C CYS A 39 -6.15 5.56 -16.93
N PHE A 40 -5.04 4.86 -16.91
CA PHE A 40 -3.79 5.33 -16.30
C PHE A 40 -2.94 6.22 -17.22
N LYS A 41 -3.37 6.42 -18.48
CA LYS A 41 -2.64 7.20 -19.49
C LYS A 41 -1.19 6.71 -19.67
N THR A 42 -1.04 5.39 -19.82
CA THR A 42 0.26 4.72 -20.00
C THR A 42 0.23 3.76 -21.19
N GLU A 43 1.38 3.15 -21.54
CA GLU A 43 1.50 2.31 -22.73
C GLU A 43 0.85 0.92 -22.56
N SER A 44 0.94 0.33 -21.36
CA SER A 44 0.50 -1.05 -21.13
C SER A 44 0.28 -1.30 -19.63
N ALA A 45 -0.45 -2.38 -19.32
CA ALA A 45 -0.65 -2.86 -17.95
C ALA A 45 -0.76 -4.39 -17.94
N VAL A 46 -0.54 -5.00 -16.77
CA VAL A 46 -0.74 -6.43 -16.51
C VAL A 46 -1.29 -6.60 -15.09
N ILE A 47 -2.12 -7.62 -14.92
CA ILE A 47 -2.67 -7.98 -13.61
C ILE A 47 -1.90 -9.16 -13.04
N THR A 48 -1.52 -9.06 -11.77
CA THR A 48 -0.84 -10.09 -10.98
C THR A 48 -1.68 -10.49 -9.76
N ALA A 49 -1.30 -11.54 -9.04
CA ALA A 49 -2.07 -12.02 -7.89
C ALA A 49 -2.17 -11.00 -6.74
N SER A 50 -1.16 -10.15 -6.60
CA SER A 50 -1.12 -9.08 -5.60
C SER A 50 -0.07 -8.03 -5.98
N ALA A 51 -0.14 -6.84 -5.38
CA ALA A 51 0.92 -5.83 -5.54
C ALA A 51 2.28 -6.36 -5.06
N ALA A 52 2.31 -7.13 -3.96
CA ALA A 52 3.54 -7.74 -3.44
C ALA A 52 4.12 -8.77 -4.40
N GLY A 53 3.29 -9.66 -4.99
CA GLY A 53 3.71 -10.58 -6.05
C GLY A 53 4.22 -9.82 -7.27
N GLY A 54 3.49 -8.79 -7.69
CA GLY A 54 3.89 -7.90 -8.80
C GLY A 54 5.21 -7.17 -8.57
N LEU A 55 5.54 -6.82 -7.32
CA LEU A 55 6.86 -6.28 -6.97
C LEU A 55 7.96 -7.30 -7.28
N THR A 56 7.80 -8.53 -6.83
CA THR A 56 8.75 -9.63 -7.10
C THR A 56 8.90 -9.88 -8.60
N GLU A 57 7.78 -9.98 -9.33
CA GLU A 57 7.77 -10.18 -10.79
C GLU A 57 8.39 -9.00 -11.55
N SER A 58 8.18 -7.76 -11.07
CA SER A 58 8.79 -6.57 -11.67
C SER A 58 10.31 -6.62 -11.54
N VAL A 59 10.83 -6.90 -10.35
CA VAL A 59 12.27 -7.02 -10.12
C VAL A 59 12.86 -8.13 -10.98
N ALA A 60 12.24 -9.31 -10.98
CA ALA A 60 12.64 -10.44 -11.82
C ALA A 60 12.74 -10.04 -13.30
N SER A 61 11.72 -9.36 -13.80
CA SER A 61 11.66 -8.93 -15.20
C SER A 61 12.76 -7.95 -15.62
N MET A 62 13.21 -7.10 -14.66
CA MET A 62 14.31 -6.16 -14.92
C MET A 62 15.67 -6.86 -14.98
N MET A 63 15.81 -8.03 -14.35
CA MET A 63 17.02 -8.86 -14.44
C MET A 63 17.04 -9.70 -15.71
N THR A 64 15.90 -10.34 -16.04
CA THR A 64 15.81 -11.30 -17.14
C THR A 64 15.62 -10.66 -18.51
N GLY A 65 15.04 -9.45 -18.55
CA GLY A 65 14.59 -8.86 -19.82
C GLY A 65 13.56 -9.76 -20.52
N ASN A 66 13.70 -9.92 -21.83
CA ASN A 66 12.89 -10.81 -22.67
C ASN A 66 13.55 -12.17 -22.96
N ASN A 67 14.61 -12.52 -22.22
CA ASN A 67 15.33 -13.77 -22.39
C ASN A 67 14.68 -14.88 -21.56
N LEU A 68 14.15 -15.91 -22.22
CA LEU A 68 13.47 -17.03 -21.54
C LEU A 68 14.43 -17.91 -20.72
N ASP A 69 15.68 -18.09 -21.15
CA ASP A 69 16.65 -18.86 -20.40
C ASP A 69 16.93 -18.20 -19.04
N ASN A 70 17.03 -16.87 -19.04
CA ASN A 70 17.15 -16.10 -17.81
C ASN A 70 15.90 -16.21 -16.93
N VAL A 71 14.68 -16.25 -17.53
CA VAL A 71 13.43 -16.46 -16.79
C VAL A 71 13.43 -17.83 -16.09
N TYR A 72 13.84 -18.89 -16.79
CA TYR A 72 13.92 -20.24 -16.23
C TYR A 72 15.04 -20.41 -15.22
N GLN A 73 16.13 -19.63 -15.35
CA GLN A 73 17.27 -19.69 -14.44
C GLN A 73 16.98 -19.12 -13.06
N LEU A 74 16.03 -18.15 -12.93
CA LEU A 74 15.71 -17.57 -11.62
C LEU A 74 15.25 -18.63 -10.60
N PRO A 75 15.59 -18.47 -9.32
CA PRO A 75 16.24 -17.32 -8.65
C PRO A 75 17.77 -17.28 -8.76
N ASN A 76 18.42 -18.13 -9.54
CA ASN A 76 19.86 -18.02 -9.81
C ASN A 76 20.13 -16.88 -10.77
N THR A 77 20.80 -15.83 -10.30
CA THR A 77 21.09 -14.60 -11.06
C THR A 77 22.46 -14.57 -11.73
N LYS A 78 23.11 -15.74 -11.92
CA LYS A 78 24.42 -15.82 -12.57
C LYS A 78 24.37 -15.17 -13.96
N ASN A 79 25.35 -14.32 -14.25
CA ASN A 79 25.48 -13.54 -15.48
C ASN A 79 24.40 -12.46 -15.72
N MET A 80 23.59 -12.13 -14.70
CA MET A 80 22.60 -11.04 -14.78
C MET A 80 23.04 -9.83 -13.95
N LYS A 81 22.55 -8.64 -14.31
CA LYS A 81 22.56 -7.50 -13.40
C LYS A 81 21.50 -7.78 -12.33
N ASP A 82 21.91 -7.98 -11.09
CA ASP A 82 21.06 -8.52 -10.04
C ASP A 82 20.82 -7.58 -8.86
N ARG A 83 21.26 -6.31 -8.97
CA ARG A 83 21.10 -5.35 -7.88
C ARG A 83 19.92 -4.44 -8.10
N VAL A 84 19.11 -4.29 -7.05
CA VAL A 84 18.03 -3.29 -6.96
C VAL A 84 18.51 -2.15 -6.09
N LEU A 85 18.64 -0.95 -6.68
CA LEU A 85 18.98 0.25 -5.93
C LEU A 85 17.73 0.81 -5.24
N ILE A 86 17.79 0.99 -3.93
CA ILE A 86 16.68 1.51 -3.13
C ILE A 86 17.20 2.38 -1.98
N GLN A 87 16.48 3.46 -1.66
CA GLN A 87 16.80 4.26 -0.48
C GLN A 87 16.58 3.42 0.80
N LYS A 88 17.50 3.47 1.75
CA LYS A 88 17.40 2.68 2.99
C LYS A 88 16.10 2.94 3.77
N GLY A 89 15.58 4.16 3.71
CA GLY A 89 14.30 4.53 4.30
C GLY A 89 13.09 3.88 3.64
N HIS A 90 13.19 3.41 2.40
CA HIS A 90 12.14 2.72 1.67
C HIS A 90 12.12 1.20 1.90
N LEU A 91 13.07 0.65 2.64
CA LEU A 91 13.04 -0.71 3.15
C LEU A 91 12.13 -0.77 4.38
N THR A 92 10.83 -0.69 4.14
CA THR A 92 9.80 -0.62 5.17
C THR A 92 9.10 -1.95 5.35
N ASN A 93 8.36 -2.07 6.47
CA ASN A 93 7.49 -3.20 6.76
C ASN A 93 6.03 -2.74 6.78
N TYR A 94 5.25 -3.19 5.83
CA TYR A 94 3.80 -2.92 5.72
C TYR A 94 2.93 -4.13 6.14
N GLY A 95 3.48 -5.03 6.97
CA GLY A 95 2.96 -6.36 7.31
C GLY A 95 3.81 -7.47 6.72
N ALA A 96 4.63 -7.13 5.69
CA ALA A 96 5.75 -7.91 5.15
C ALA A 96 6.87 -6.91 4.78
N GLU A 97 8.10 -7.35 4.85
CA GLU A 97 9.25 -6.52 4.48
C GLU A 97 9.34 -6.33 2.96
N VAL A 98 9.48 -5.09 2.49
CA VAL A 98 9.76 -4.78 1.07
C VAL A 98 11.00 -5.52 0.58
N SER A 99 12.02 -5.61 1.44
CA SER A 99 13.25 -6.36 1.17
C SER A 99 12.99 -7.81 0.80
N GLN A 100 12.07 -8.48 1.47
CA GLN A 100 11.74 -9.88 1.18
C GLN A 100 11.13 -10.04 -0.21
N GLY A 101 10.24 -9.12 -0.62
CA GLY A 101 9.66 -9.12 -1.96
C GLY A 101 10.72 -8.96 -3.07
N ILE A 102 11.76 -8.16 -2.83
CA ILE A 102 12.92 -8.01 -3.74
C ILE A 102 13.74 -9.30 -3.77
N LEU A 103 14.11 -9.84 -2.60
CA LEU A 103 14.98 -11.01 -2.47
C LEU A 103 14.36 -12.30 -3.04
N LEU A 104 13.02 -12.44 -3.00
CA LEU A 104 12.30 -13.58 -3.57
C LEU A 104 12.55 -13.76 -5.09
N SER A 105 12.89 -12.70 -5.80
CA SER A 105 13.25 -12.78 -7.22
C SER A 105 14.67 -13.32 -7.47
N GLY A 106 15.48 -13.52 -6.42
CA GLY A 106 16.92 -13.79 -6.49
C GLY A 106 17.78 -12.53 -6.55
N ALA A 107 17.18 -11.34 -6.64
CA ALA A 107 17.90 -10.08 -6.66
C ALA A 107 18.61 -9.78 -5.34
N LYS A 108 19.60 -8.92 -5.40
CA LYS A 108 20.34 -8.38 -4.24
C LYS A 108 19.99 -6.92 -4.03
N ILE A 109 19.84 -6.52 -2.77
CA ILE A 109 19.54 -5.14 -2.42
C ILE A 109 20.83 -4.32 -2.39
N LEU A 110 20.81 -3.19 -3.09
CA LEU A 110 21.80 -2.13 -2.97
C LEU A 110 21.12 -0.93 -2.34
N SER A 111 21.26 -0.76 -1.02
CA SER A 111 20.66 0.38 -0.33
C SER A 111 21.59 1.59 -0.31
N CYS A 112 21.01 2.80 -0.39
CA CYS A 112 21.74 4.07 -0.27
C CYS A 112 21.12 4.98 0.78
N GLY A 113 21.89 5.92 1.28
CA GLY A 113 21.50 6.84 2.34
C GLY A 113 21.38 6.20 3.73
N LEU A 114 20.74 6.92 4.62
CA LEU A 114 20.40 6.48 5.98
C LEU A 114 18.90 6.18 6.08
N LYS A 115 18.47 5.61 7.22
CA LYS A 115 17.04 5.26 7.44
C LYS A 115 16.10 6.46 7.30
N LYS A 116 16.56 7.69 7.64
CA LYS A 116 15.77 8.93 7.60
C LYS A 116 16.40 10.03 6.72
N TYR A 117 17.33 9.70 5.84
CA TYR A 117 18.02 10.70 5.04
C TYR A 117 18.66 10.13 3.78
N CYS A 118 18.37 10.72 2.64
CA CYS A 118 19.03 10.42 1.36
C CYS A 118 18.93 11.65 0.44
N THR A 119 20.06 12.19 0.02
CA THR A 119 20.10 13.30 -0.95
C THR A 119 20.17 12.79 -2.39
N ASN A 120 19.86 13.67 -3.34
CA ASN A 120 20.03 13.40 -4.77
C ASN A 120 21.47 12.95 -5.08
N GLU A 121 22.46 13.61 -4.49
CA GLU A 121 23.88 13.29 -4.66
C GLU A 121 24.25 11.90 -4.14
N ILE A 122 23.80 11.53 -2.92
CA ILE A 122 24.04 10.20 -2.35
C ILE A 122 23.46 9.12 -3.26
N PHE A 123 22.23 9.32 -3.73
CA PHE A 123 21.56 8.38 -4.61
C PHE A 123 22.27 8.25 -5.95
N GLU A 124 22.57 9.38 -6.61
CA GLU A 124 23.22 9.40 -7.92
C GLU A 124 24.65 8.85 -7.89
N ASN A 125 25.44 9.17 -6.85
CA ASN A 125 26.78 8.62 -6.66
C ASN A 125 26.74 7.09 -6.46
N THR A 126 25.79 6.59 -5.66
CA THR A 126 25.64 5.14 -5.46
C THR A 126 25.25 4.45 -6.76
N LEU A 127 24.32 5.04 -7.53
CA LEU A 127 23.89 4.55 -8.83
C LEU A 127 25.06 4.49 -9.81
N SER A 128 25.80 5.60 -9.97
CA SER A 128 26.89 5.74 -10.93
C SER A 128 28.01 4.72 -10.68
N LYS A 129 28.42 4.56 -9.41
CA LYS A 129 29.48 3.60 -9.01
C LYS A 129 29.09 2.14 -9.25
N ASN A 130 27.80 1.82 -9.30
CA ASN A 130 27.30 0.44 -9.38
C ASN A 130 26.50 0.17 -10.66
N LYS A 131 26.47 1.07 -11.62
CA LYS A 131 25.62 1.03 -12.82
C LYS A 131 25.66 -0.32 -13.56
N ASN A 132 26.82 -0.94 -13.62
CA ASN A 132 27.03 -2.21 -14.32
C ASN A 132 26.42 -3.42 -13.61
N LYS A 133 26.01 -3.28 -12.34
CA LYS A 133 25.40 -4.33 -11.50
C LYS A 133 23.91 -4.10 -11.26
N ILE A 134 23.42 -2.86 -11.48
CA ILE A 134 22.03 -2.48 -11.19
C ILE A 134 21.12 -2.89 -12.34
N SER A 135 20.10 -3.70 -12.05
CA SER A 135 19.00 -4.06 -12.95
C SER A 135 17.92 -2.99 -12.99
N CYS A 136 17.57 -2.44 -11.83
CA CYS A 136 16.59 -1.38 -11.68
C CYS A 136 16.79 -0.60 -10.38
N ALA A 137 16.11 0.54 -10.28
CA ALA A 137 15.95 1.28 -9.05
C ALA A 137 14.48 1.26 -8.60
N MET A 138 14.24 1.20 -7.28
CA MET A 138 12.91 1.14 -6.70
C MET A 138 12.64 2.30 -5.76
N TYR A 139 11.43 2.87 -5.86
CA TYR A 139 10.90 3.88 -4.98
C TYR A 139 9.59 3.38 -4.35
N VAL A 140 9.44 3.52 -3.04
CA VAL A 140 8.21 3.14 -2.33
C VAL A 140 7.47 4.39 -1.91
N VAL A 141 6.22 4.54 -2.36
CA VAL A 141 5.30 5.58 -1.94
C VAL A 141 4.42 5.01 -0.84
N SER A 142 4.66 5.44 0.38
CA SER A 142 3.92 4.96 1.54
C SER A 142 4.03 5.95 2.71
N HIS A 143 2.99 6.04 3.52
CA HIS A 143 3.04 6.79 4.78
C HIS A 143 4.15 6.29 5.72
N HIS A 144 4.57 5.02 5.61
CA HIS A 144 5.73 4.50 6.35
C HIS A 144 7.06 5.12 5.92
N CYS A 145 7.10 5.81 4.78
CA CYS A 145 8.28 6.48 4.23
C CYS A 145 8.18 8.01 4.31
N SER A 146 7.10 8.58 4.82
CA SER A 146 6.82 10.02 4.75
C SER A 146 7.65 10.90 5.68
N ASP A 147 8.21 10.32 6.75
CA ASP A 147 9.00 11.05 7.75
C ASP A 147 10.48 11.20 7.37
N TYR A 148 10.80 11.02 6.09
CA TYR A 148 12.17 11.04 5.62
C TYR A 148 12.53 12.34 4.90
N ASN A 149 13.73 12.80 5.13
CA ASN A 149 14.41 13.72 4.22
C ASN A 149 15.00 12.91 3.06
N ALA A 150 14.09 12.31 2.27
CA ALA A 150 14.39 11.46 1.11
C ALA A 150 14.38 12.29 -0.18
N ILE A 151 14.97 11.77 -1.25
CA ILE A 151 14.84 12.40 -2.56
C ILE A 151 13.37 12.37 -2.99
N SER A 152 12.95 13.41 -3.73
CA SER A 152 11.62 13.43 -4.30
C SER A 152 11.46 12.34 -5.36
N ILE A 153 10.24 11.83 -5.55
CA ILE A 153 9.97 10.85 -6.61
C ILE A 153 10.31 11.42 -8.00
N SER A 154 10.12 12.72 -8.20
CA SER A 154 10.49 13.41 -9.45
C SER A 154 12.00 13.37 -9.70
N ASP A 155 12.80 13.66 -8.68
CA ASP A 155 14.27 13.63 -8.81
C ASP A 155 14.79 12.21 -8.95
N PHE A 156 14.21 11.25 -8.21
CA PHE A 156 14.49 9.83 -8.40
C PHE A 156 14.32 9.41 -9.86
N ILE A 157 13.18 9.74 -10.47
CA ILE A 157 12.90 9.40 -11.87
C ILE A 157 13.85 10.12 -12.82
N LYS A 158 14.15 11.40 -12.60
CA LYS A 158 15.12 12.16 -13.41
C LYS A 158 16.51 11.53 -13.38
N ILE A 159 17.00 11.15 -12.20
CA ILE A 159 18.30 10.50 -12.04
C ILE A 159 18.30 9.13 -12.73
N CYS A 160 17.27 8.31 -12.52
CA CYS A 160 17.15 7.01 -13.19
C CYS A 160 17.18 7.15 -14.72
N LYS A 161 16.46 8.12 -15.29
CA LYS A 161 16.46 8.41 -16.74
C LYS A 161 17.83 8.84 -17.24
N LYS A 162 18.50 9.78 -16.55
CA LYS A 162 19.85 10.27 -16.89
C LYS A 162 20.83 9.11 -17.03
N HIS A 163 20.74 8.13 -16.15
CA HIS A 163 21.63 6.97 -16.12
C HIS A 163 21.12 5.75 -16.90
N LYS A 164 19.93 5.84 -17.52
CA LYS A 164 19.27 4.74 -18.26
C LYS A 164 19.04 3.50 -17.40
N ILE A 165 18.72 3.68 -16.12
CA ILE A 165 18.32 2.63 -15.17
C ILE A 165 16.80 2.60 -15.09
N PRO A 166 16.14 1.44 -15.27
CA PRO A 166 14.70 1.31 -15.13
C PRO A 166 14.22 1.68 -13.72
N SER A 167 13.11 2.42 -13.66
CA SER A 167 12.46 2.81 -12.39
C SER A 167 11.21 1.99 -12.11
N ILE A 168 11.11 1.44 -10.90
CA ILE A 168 9.92 0.78 -10.37
C ILE A 168 9.38 1.63 -9.22
N ILE A 169 8.08 1.97 -9.27
CA ILE A 169 7.40 2.71 -8.22
C ILE A 169 6.40 1.77 -7.54
N ASP A 170 6.62 1.44 -6.27
CA ASP A 170 5.61 0.76 -5.46
C ASP A 170 4.67 1.81 -4.86
N ALA A 171 3.49 1.92 -5.45
CA ALA A 171 2.44 2.88 -5.10
C ALA A 171 1.12 2.15 -4.79
N ALA A 172 1.20 1.05 -4.04
CA ALA A 172 0.10 0.12 -3.81
C ALA A 172 -1.16 0.77 -3.22
N SER A 173 -1.07 1.95 -2.59
CA SER A 173 -2.17 2.63 -1.88
C SER A 173 -2.31 4.09 -2.31
N GLU A 174 -2.09 4.41 -3.58
CA GLU A 174 -2.18 5.78 -4.08
C GLU A 174 -3.43 6.00 -4.94
N GLU A 175 -3.96 7.23 -4.92
CA GLU A 175 -5.21 7.60 -5.59
C GLU A 175 -5.02 8.05 -7.04
N TYR A 176 -3.90 8.72 -7.33
CA TYR A 176 -3.62 9.38 -8.62
C TYR A 176 -2.59 8.57 -9.43
N MET A 177 -3.04 7.46 -10.01
CA MET A 177 -2.16 6.48 -10.69
C MET A 177 -1.48 7.07 -11.93
N GLU A 178 -2.16 7.94 -12.69
CA GLU A 178 -1.62 8.56 -13.90
C GLU A 178 -0.45 9.51 -13.63
N ASP A 179 -0.36 10.10 -12.45
CA ASP A 179 0.68 11.07 -12.12
C ASP A 179 2.08 10.46 -12.16
N PHE A 180 2.21 9.17 -11.77
CA PHE A 180 3.50 8.47 -11.86
C PHE A 180 4.01 8.34 -13.29
N PHE A 181 3.11 8.13 -14.25
CA PHE A 181 3.47 8.02 -15.67
C PHE A 181 3.73 9.39 -16.30
N ARG A 182 2.99 10.42 -15.87
CA ARG A 182 3.21 11.81 -16.31
C ARG A 182 4.60 12.32 -15.95
N ILE A 183 5.11 11.98 -14.75
CA ILE A 183 6.49 12.31 -14.36
C ILE A 183 7.53 11.33 -14.93
N GLY A 184 7.08 10.23 -15.53
CA GLY A 184 7.86 9.34 -16.39
C GLY A 184 8.41 8.08 -15.73
N ALA A 185 7.72 7.54 -14.75
CA ALA A 185 8.01 6.20 -14.23
C ALA A 185 7.99 5.14 -15.34
N ASP A 186 8.91 4.18 -15.27
CA ASP A 186 8.94 3.08 -16.21
C ASP A 186 7.89 2.01 -15.89
N VAL A 187 7.72 1.68 -14.61
CA VAL A 187 6.69 0.78 -14.07
C VAL A 187 6.19 1.32 -12.75
N ALA A 188 4.88 1.28 -12.53
CA ALA A 188 4.27 1.54 -11.24
C ALA A 188 3.33 0.38 -10.85
N ILE A 189 3.27 0.09 -9.55
CA ILE A 189 2.58 -1.05 -8.95
C ILE A 189 1.45 -0.53 -8.06
N PHE A 190 0.23 -1.02 -8.26
CA PHE A 190 -0.95 -0.64 -7.49
C PHE A 190 -1.68 -1.87 -6.95
N SER A 191 -2.46 -1.70 -5.90
CA SER A 191 -3.28 -2.76 -5.30
C SER A 191 -4.76 -2.55 -5.62
N ALA A 192 -5.35 -3.46 -6.41
CA ALA A 192 -6.73 -3.35 -6.87
C ALA A 192 -7.76 -3.42 -5.73
N HIS A 193 -7.45 -4.15 -4.65
CA HIS A 193 -8.37 -4.34 -3.51
C HIS A 193 -8.28 -3.23 -2.44
N LYS A 194 -7.48 -2.19 -2.68
CA LYS A 194 -7.43 -1.01 -1.79
C LYS A 194 -8.43 0.04 -2.29
N PHE A 195 -7.99 1.17 -2.81
CA PHE A 195 -8.88 2.24 -3.25
C PHE A 195 -9.87 1.82 -4.35
N MET A 196 -9.46 1.00 -5.29
CA MET A 196 -10.33 0.57 -6.40
C MET A 196 -11.44 -0.40 -5.97
N GLY A 197 -11.41 -0.91 -4.74
CA GLY A 197 -12.45 -1.79 -4.17
C GLY A 197 -12.72 -3.04 -5.00
N SER A 198 -11.68 -3.63 -5.58
CA SER A 198 -11.75 -4.87 -6.36
C SER A 198 -11.45 -6.10 -5.52
N LEU A 199 -11.41 -7.27 -6.14
CA LEU A 199 -10.81 -8.48 -5.58
C LEU A 199 -9.30 -8.28 -5.42
N THR A 200 -8.66 -9.15 -4.62
CA THR A 200 -7.20 -9.13 -4.45
C THR A 200 -6.50 -9.33 -5.78
N ALA A 201 -5.79 -8.30 -6.22
CA ALA A 201 -4.94 -8.31 -7.39
C ALA A 201 -3.91 -7.18 -7.31
N GLY A 202 -2.76 -7.35 -7.95
CA GLY A 202 -1.81 -6.30 -8.27
C GLY A 202 -2.06 -5.78 -9.69
N ILE A 203 -1.87 -4.50 -9.90
CA ILE A 203 -1.92 -3.86 -11.21
C ILE A 203 -0.56 -3.25 -11.46
N LEU A 204 0.15 -3.74 -12.48
CA LEU A 204 1.40 -3.19 -12.90
C LEU A 204 1.18 -2.49 -14.23
N ALA A 205 1.56 -1.23 -14.29
CA ALA A 205 1.37 -0.42 -15.49
C ALA A 205 2.66 0.36 -15.83
N GLY A 206 2.84 0.73 -17.08
CA GLY A 206 4.02 1.46 -17.51
C GLY A 206 4.40 1.22 -18.96
N LYS A 207 5.70 1.29 -19.26
CA LYS A 207 6.22 1.09 -20.60
C LYS A 207 6.02 -0.33 -21.09
N LYS A 208 5.49 -0.47 -22.28
CA LYS A 208 5.10 -1.76 -22.91
C LYS A 208 6.22 -2.81 -22.85
N LYS A 209 7.48 -2.41 -23.09
CA LYS A 209 8.62 -3.32 -23.04
C LYS A 209 8.78 -4.00 -21.66
N TYR A 210 8.62 -3.25 -20.57
CA TYR A 210 8.75 -3.80 -19.23
C TYR A 210 7.54 -4.64 -18.84
N ILE A 211 6.33 -4.19 -19.18
CA ILE A 211 5.12 -4.95 -18.93
C ILE A 211 5.13 -6.32 -19.62
N LYS A 212 5.65 -6.39 -20.86
CA LYS A 212 5.87 -7.67 -21.55
C LYS A 212 6.83 -8.59 -20.77
N ASN A 213 7.96 -8.06 -20.30
CA ASN A 213 8.94 -8.83 -19.55
C ASN A 213 8.38 -9.30 -18.19
N ILE A 214 7.53 -8.49 -17.54
CA ILE A 214 6.81 -8.89 -16.34
C ILE A 214 5.86 -10.06 -16.65
N TYR A 215 5.12 -9.99 -17.75
CA TYR A 215 4.20 -11.06 -18.14
C TYR A 215 4.93 -12.38 -18.42
N LEU A 216 6.15 -12.32 -18.95
CA LEU A 216 6.97 -13.52 -19.18
C LEU A 216 7.31 -14.27 -17.88
N GLN A 217 7.28 -13.60 -16.70
CA GLN A 217 7.54 -14.27 -15.42
C GLN A 217 6.50 -15.34 -15.09
N ASN A 218 5.34 -15.35 -15.72
CA ASN A 218 4.36 -16.45 -15.62
C ASN A 218 4.91 -17.80 -16.12
N LEU A 219 5.96 -17.80 -16.93
CA LEU A 219 6.69 -19.00 -17.37
C LEU A 219 7.80 -19.44 -16.40
N GLY A 220 8.09 -18.61 -15.38
CA GLY A 220 9.10 -18.86 -14.36
C GLY A 220 8.55 -18.67 -12.95
N ILE A 221 9.22 -17.84 -12.14
CA ILE A 221 8.89 -17.63 -10.72
C ILE A 221 7.47 -17.05 -10.50
N GLY A 222 6.94 -16.30 -11.43
CA GLY A 222 5.57 -15.77 -11.39
C GLY A 222 4.50 -16.85 -11.41
N ARG A 223 4.83 -18.08 -11.86
CA ARG A 223 3.90 -19.21 -11.86
C ARG A 223 3.37 -19.54 -10.47
N GLY A 224 4.19 -19.43 -9.45
CA GLY A 224 3.78 -19.60 -8.06
C GLY A 224 2.85 -18.49 -7.54
N MET A 225 2.79 -17.36 -8.24
CA MET A 225 1.97 -16.17 -7.93
C MET A 225 0.85 -15.97 -8.95
N LYS A 226 0.26 -17.06 -9.46
CA LYS A 226 -0.75 -17.06 -10.51
C LYS A 226 -1.99 -16.28 -10.09
N VAL A 227 -2.46 -15.37 -10.96
CA VAL A 227 -3.73 -14.65 -10.82
C VAL A 227 -4.87 -15.40 -11.48
N GLY A 228 -6.06 -15.43 -10.86
CA GLY A 228 -7.27 -16.03 -11.42
C GLY A 228 -7.99 -15.08 -12.38
N LYS A 229 -8.75 -15.67 -13.32
CA LYS A 229 -9.57 -14.90 -14.29
C LYS A 229 -10.54 -13.94 -13.62
N GLU A 230 -11.10 -14.34 -12.48
CA GLU A 230 -12.03 -13.55 -11.68
C GLU A 230 -11.39 -12.27 -11.13
N ALA A 231 -10.15 -12.38 -10.63
CA ALA A 231 -9.41 -11.25 -10.12
C ALA A 231 -8.97 -10.29 -11.26
N ILE A 232 -8.59 -10.84 -12.42
CA ILE A 232 -8.26 -10.03 -13.60
C ILE A 232 -9.47 -9.22 -14.04
N TYR A 233 -10.62 -9.85 -14.23
CA TYR A 233 -11.81 -9.15 -14.71
C TYR A 233 -12.37 -8.16 -13.68
N ALA A 234 -12.40 -8.55 -12.40
CA ALA A 234 -12.79 -7.65 -11.32
C ALA A 234 -11.88 -6.42 -11.23
N ALA A 235 -10.56 -6.58 -11.42
CA ALA A 235 -9.60 -5.47 -11.40
C ALA A 235 -9.86 -4.47 -12.54
N ILE A 236 -10.17 -4.93 -13.74
CA ILE A 236 -10.56 -4.06 -14.87
C ILE A 236 -11.74 -3.18 -14.47
N ILE A 237 -12.80 -3.81 -13.94
CA ILE A 237 -14.04 -3.11 -13.55
C ILE A 237 -13.79 -2.19 -12.35
N GLY A 238 -12.97 -2.62 -11.39
CA GLY A 238 -12.57 -1.80 -10.24
C GLY A 238 -11.87 -0.51 -10.68
N VAL A 239 -10.90 -0.59 -11.60
CA VAL A 239 -10.20 0.58 -12.16
C VAL A 239 -11.18 1.51 -12.88
N GLU A 240 -12.03 0.98 -13.77
CA GLU A 240 -12.96 1.81 -14.52
C GLU A 240 -13.98 2.51 -13.60
N ASN A 241 -14.46 1.84 -12.56
CA ASN A 241 -15.33 2.46 -11.55
C ASN A 241 -14.61 3.54 -10.77
N TRP A 242 -13.34 3.30 -10.41
CA TRP A 242 -12.51 4.27 -9.72
C TRP A 242 -12.41 5.58 -10.52
N TYR A 243 -12.19 5.53 -11.82
CA TYR A 243 -12.10 6.73 -12.68
C TYR A 243 -13.45 7.39 -13.00
N LYS A 244 -14.55 6.66 -12.82
CA LYS A 244 -15.91 7.19 -13.05
C LYS A 244 -16.57 7.75 -11.79
N ARG A 245 -15.93 7.62 -10.61
CA ARG A 245 -16.55 8.08 -9.38
C ARG A 245 -16.62 9.60 -9.27
N ASP A 246 -17.59 10.07 -8.52
CA ASP A 246 -17.74 11.48 -8.19
C ASP A 246 -16.81 11.87 -7.03
N TRP A 247 -15.60 12.26 -7.37
CA TRP A 247 -14.55 12.68 -6.44
C TRP A 247 -14.97 13.82 -5.51
N LYS A 248 -15.71 14.81 -6.04
CA LYS A 248 -16.16 15.97 -5.25
C LYS A 248 -17.08 15.51 -4.13
N LYS A 249 -18.07 14.70 -4.50
CA LYS A 249 -19.03 14.15 -3.54
C LYS A 249 -18.37 13.25 -2.48
N GLU A 250 -17.36 12.46 -2.86
CA GLU A 250 -16.62 11.63 -1.89
C GLU A 250 -15.86 12.50 -0.90
N ILE A 251 -15.10 13.49 -1.35
CA ILE A 251 -14.38 14.44 -0.49
C ILE A 251 -15.35 15.22 0.42
N GLU A 252 -16.49 15.68 -0.11
CA GLU A 252 -17.52 16.33 0.69
C GLU A 252 -18.06 15.43 1.81
N ASN A 253 -18.33 14.17 1.50
CA ASN A 253 -18.80 13.21 2.49
C ASN A 253 -17.76 12.93 3.57
N GLN A 254 -16.49 12.75 3.20
CA GLN A 254 -15.38 12.59 4.14
C GLN A 254 -15.23 13.81 5.06
N ASN A 255 -15.34 15.02 4.51
CA ASN A 255 -15.28 16.26 5.28
C ASN A 255 -16.49 16.41 6.24
N LYS A 256 -17.69 15.94 5.85
CA LYS A 256 -18.86 15.88 6.76
C LYS A 256 -18.61 14.95 7.94
N ILE A 257 -18.01 13.79 7.71
CA ILE A 257 -17.62 12.84 8.77
C ILE A 257 -16.61 13.49 9.73
N LEU A 258 -15.55 14.10 9.20
CA LEU A 258 -14.55 14.80 10.01
C LEU A 258 -15.19 15.91 10.87
N LYS A 259 -16.03 16.73 10.26
CA LYS A 259 -16.75 17.81 10.97
C LYS A 259 -17.63 17.26 12.09
N TYR A 260 -18.32 16.14 11.84
CA TYR A 260 -19.12 15.46 12.86
C TYR A 260 -18.23 14.98 14.03
N TRP A 261 -17.10 14.32 13.77
CA TRP A 261 -16.18 13.85 14.81
C TRP A 261 -15.58 15.00 15.62
N LEU A 262 -15.15 16.09 14.96
CA LEU A 262 -14.64 17.29 15.63
C LEU A 262 -15.67 17.90 16.57
N ASN A 263 -16.91 18.06 16.10
CA ASN A 263 -18.01 18.59 16.91
C ASN A 263 -18.33 17.68 18.11
N TYR A 264 -18.28 16.36 17.90
CA TYR A 264 -18.52 15.40 18.97
C TYR A 264 -17.44 15.50 20.05
N LEU A 265 -16.18 15.46 19.68
CA LEU A 265 -15.04 15.52 20.60
C LEU A 265 -14.98 16.86 21.37
N SER A 266 -15.31 17.97 20.69
CA SER A 266 -15.33 19.30 21.33
C SER A 266 -16.41 19.43 22.40
N LYS A 267 -17.55 18.74 22.24
CA LYS A 267 -18.65 18.70 23.24
C LYS A 267 -18.30 17.80 24.43
N GLU A 268 -17.75 16.62 24.17
CA GLU A 268 -17.46 15.63 25.21
C GLU A 268 -16.25 16.00 26.10
N ARG A 269 -15.30 16.78 25.60
CA ARG A 269 -14.13 17.31 26.33
C ARG A 269 -13.41 16.24 27.17
N PHE A 270 -13.01 15.15 26.52
CA PHE A 270 -12.32 14.06 27.22
C PHE A 270 -10.98 14.54 27.83
N ASN A 271 -10.84 14.44 29.15
CA ASN A 271 -9.60 14.82 29.84
C ASN A 271 -8.40 14.00 29.33
N GLY A 272 -7.32 14.69 28.97
CA GLY A 272 -6.09 14.08 28.47
C GLY A 272 -6.17 13.60 27.02
N ILE A 273 -7.23 13.93 26.27
CA ILE A 273 -7.33 13.68 24.84
C ILE A 273 -7.32 14.99 24.07
N THR A 274 -6.41 15.08 23.12
CA THR A 274 -6.35 16.17 22.14
C THR A 274 -6.45 15.60 20.73
N TYR A 275 -6.81 16.43 19.75
CA TYR A 275 -7.02 15.98 18.39
C TYR A 275 -6.74 17.08 17.38
N GLU A 276 -6.32 16.67 16.19
CA GLU A 276 -6.06 17.56 15.05
C GLU A 276 -6.44 16.90 13.73
N VAL A 277 -6.75 17.72 12.73
CA VAL A 277 -6.93 17.22 11.35
C VAL A 277 -5.60 17.27 10.64
N ILE A 278 -5.21 16.15 10.06
CA ILE A 278 -3.99 16.03 9.27
C ILE A 278 -4.30 15.64 7.84
N ALA A 279 -3.52 16.16 6.89
CA ALA A 279 -3.54 15.72 5.51
C ALA A 279 -2.84 14.35 5.36
N ASP A 280 -3.16 13.63 4.28
CA ASP A 280 -2.44 12.41 3.93
C ASP A 280 -0.97 12.74 3.58
N PRO A 281 0.02 12.07 4.21
CA PRO A 281 1.42 12.39 4.00
C PRO A 281 1.96 11.98 2.62
N THR A 282 1.25 11.14 1.88
CA THR A 282 1.62 10.75 0.51
C THR A 282 0.92 11.57 -0.57
N GLY A 283 0.08 12.54 -0.18
CA GLY A 283 -0.57 13.49 -1.08
C GLY A 283 -1.93 13.05 -1.61
N ASN A 284 -2.50 11.94 -1.11
CA ASN A 284 -3.90 11.61 -1.39
C ASN A 284 -4.83 12.67 -0.79
N LYS A 285 -5.96 12.93 -1.44
CA LYS A 285 -6.93 13.96 -0.99
C LYS A 285 -7.81 13.50 0.18
N ILE A 286 -7.19 12.88 1.16
CA ILE A 286 -7.83 12.34 2.35
C ILE A 286 -7.31 13.09 3.55
N ASN A 287 -8.21 13.65 4.35
CA ASN A 287 -7.88 14.17 5.66
C ASN A 287 -8.27 13.17 6.74
N ARG A 288 -7.45 13.06 7.78
CA ARG A 288 -7.67 12.16 8.91
C ARG A 288 -7.76 12.93 10.21
N LEU A 289 -8.41 12.34 11.18
CA LEU A 289 -8.45 12.87 12.55
C LEU A 289 -7.41 12.15 13.40
N ARG A 290 -6.34 12.83 13.76
CA ARG A 290 -5.33 12.33 14.68
C ARG A 290 -5.77 12.55 16.11
N ILE A 291 -5.73 11.50 16.91
CA ILE A 291 -6.07 11.49 18.34
C ILE A 291 -4.80 11.29 19.13
N HIS A 292 -4.53 12.19 20.06
CA HIS A 292 -3.43 12.11 21.02
C HIS A 292 -3.96 11.79 22.42
N VAL A 293 -3.21 11.00 23.18
CA VAL A 293 -3.53 10.69 24.58
C VAL A 293 -2.36 11.10 25.48
N ASP A 294 -2.61 12.05 26.38
CA ASP A 294 -1.73 12.34 27.52
C ASP A 294 -2.08 11.37 28.65
N GLN A 295 -1.27 10.34 28.83
CA GLN A 295 -1.47 9.29 29.82
C GLN A 295 -1.58 9.83 31.26
N LYS A 296 -0.86 10.90 31.61
CA LYS A 296 -0.87 11.48 32.96
C LYS A 296 -2.23 12.10 33.28
N LYS A 297 -2.88 12.70 32.29
CA LYS A 297 -4.21 13.35 32.45
C LYS A 297 -5.36 12.39 32.26
N SER A 298 -5.25 11.44 31.34
CA SER A 298 -6.31 10.49 30.99
C SER A 298 -6.38 9.29 31.92
N ASN A 299 -5.28 8.91 32.59
CA ASN A 299 -5.10 7.69 33.38
C ASN A 299 -5.12 6.39 32.55
N PHE A 300 -4.96 6.45 31.22
CA PHE A 300 -4.82 5.30 30.36
C PHE A 300 -3.86 5.59 29.20
N THR A 301 -3.34 4.52 28.55
CA THR A 301 -2.43 4.62 27.40
C THR A 301 -3.19 4.65 26.08
N ILE A 302 -2.62 5.27 25.06
CA ILE A 302 -3.14 5.24 23.69
C ILE A 302 -3.20 3.79 23.16
N GLN A 303 -2.25 2.94 23.57
CA GLN A 303 -2.21 1.51 23.25
C GLN A 303 -3.42 0.77 23.81
N SER A 304 -3.83 1.08 25.05
CA SER A 304 -5.04 0.51 25.66
C SER A 304 -6.30 0.94 24.90
N LEU A 305 -6.39 2.22 24.53
CA LEU A 305 -7.53 2.73 23.78
C LEU A 305 -7.64 2.03 22.40
N SER A 306 -6.56 1.98 21.64
CA SER A 306 -6.53 1.30 20.35
C SER A 306 -6.84 -0.20 20.47
N TYR A 307 -6.26 -0.87 21.47
CA TYR A 307 -6.51 -2.30 21.74
C TYR A 307 -7.98 -2.60 21.98
N HIS A 308 -8.62 -1.84 22.87
CA HIS A 308 -10.00 -2.10 23.22
C HIS A 308 -10.99 -1.68 22.13
N LEU A 309 -10.67 -0.66 21.33
CA LEU A 309 -11.44 -0.32 20.13
C LEU A 309 -11.42 -1.49 19.12
N GLU A 310 -10.26 -2.11 18.89
CA GLU A 310 -10.14 -3.26 18.00
C GLU A 310 -10.88 -4.50 18.53
N LYS A 311 -10.89 -4.74 19.85
CA LYS A 311 -11.56 -5.90 20.49
C LYS A 311 -13.03 -5.68 20.76
N ASN A 312 -13.54 -4.49 20.51
CA ASN A 312 -14.95 -4.15 20.74
C ASN A 312 -15.90 -4.83 19.73
N LYS A 313 -17.17 -4.79 20.00
CA LYS A 313 -18.25 -5.22 19.09
C LYS A 313 -19.26 -4.08 18.92
N PRO A 314 -19.30 -3.41 17.76
CA PRO A 314 -18.47 -3.63 16.57
C PRO A 314 -17.00 -3.22 16.78
N ALA A 315 -16.08 -3.93 16.13
CA ALA A 315 -14.65 -3.63 16.17
C ALA A 315 -14.32 -2.34 15.39
N ILE A 316 -13.47 -1.51 15.97
CA ILE A 316 -12.98 -0.27 15.34
C ILE A 316 -11.48 -0.36 15.19
N PHE A 317 -11.04 -0.49 13.95
CA PHE A 317 -9.62 -0.49 13.60
C PHE A 317 -9.17 0.93 13.29
N VAL A 318 -8.20 1.40 14.05
CA VAL A 318 -7.56 2.71 13.86
C VAL A 318 -6.25 2.57 13.09
N ARG A 319 -5.72 3.65 12.54
CA ARG A 319 -4.36 3.66 11.98
C ARG A 319 -3.38 3.92 13.11
N ASP A 320 -2.70 2.88 13.54
CA ASP A 320 -1.85 2.84 14.72
C ASP A 320 -0.34 2.72 14.39
N ASP A 321 0.03 3.01 13.15
CA ASP A 321 1.41 2.88 12.65
C ASP A 321 2.43 3.67 13.52
N LEU A 322 2.02 4.83 14.02
CA LEU A 322 2.82 5.73 14.85
C LEU A 322 2.38 5.76 16.32
N ILE A 323 1.71 4.73 16.79
CA ILE A 323 1.16 4.66 18.17
C ILE A 323 2.23 4.84 19.27
N HIS A 324 3.49 4.52 18.95
CA HIS A 324 4.64 4.77 19.83
C HIS A 324 4.92 6.27 20.08
N LEU A 325 4.33 7.16 19.27
CA LEU A 325 4.35 8.61 19.44
C LEU A 325 3.11 9.14 20.17
N ASN A 326 2.39 8.27 20.89
CA ASN A 326 1.19 8.57 21.67
C ASN A 326 0.01 9.12 20.85
N HIS A 327 -0.13 8.70 19.58
CA HIS A 327 -1.29 9.00 18.76
C HIS A 327 -1.66 7.85 17.83
N PHE A 328 -2.90 7.86 17.35
CA PHE A 328 -3.39 7.11 16.21
C PHE A 328 -4.31 7.99 15.35
N GLU A 329 -4.70 7.50 14.19
CA GLU A 329 -5.54 8.26 13.27
C GLU A 329 -6.86 7.53 12.99
N LEU A 330 -7.96 8.29 12.98
CA LEU A 330 -9.24 7.86 12.45
C LEU A 330 -9.33 8.26 10.99
N ASP A 331 -9.61 7.29 10.13
CA ASP A 331 -9.68 7.46 8.69
C ASP A 331 -11.14 7.49 8.23
N THR A 332 -11.51 8.45 7.40
CA THR A 332 -12.87 8.59 6.86
C THR A 332 -13.12 7.73 5.62
N CYS A 333 -12.05 7.20 5.02
CA CYS A 333 -12.15 6.31 3.87
C CYS A 333 -12.95 5.05 4.22
N ASN A 334 -13.72 4.56 3.28
CA ASN A 334 -14.46 3.29 3.40
C ASN A 334 -15.58 3.27 4.46
N LEU A 335 -15.85 4.35 5.17
CA LEU A 335 -16.99 4.40 6.08
C LEU A 335 -18.30 4.52 5.31
N LYS A 336 -19.28 3.69 5.68
CA LYS A 336 -20.66 3.80 5.21
C LYS A 336 -21.43 4.78 6.08
N LYS A 337 -22.46 5.40 5.51
CA LYS A 337 -23.38 6.32 6.24
C LYS A 337 -23.84 5.69 7.55
N GLY A 338 -23.70 6.41 8.64
CA GLY A 338 -24.07 5.99 10.01
C GLY A 338 -22.92 5.35 10.80
N GLN A 339 -21.88 4.87 10.15
CA GLN A 339 -20.74 4.29 10.87
C GLN A 339 -19.90 5.35 11.61
N GLU A 340 -19.92 6.58 11.15
CA GLU A 340 -19.30 7.73 11.84
C GLU A 340 -19.85 7.94 13.25
N THR A 341 -21.14 7.71 13.44
CA THR A 341 -21.80 7.79 14.76
C THR A 341 -21.41 6.60 15.63
N ILE A 342 -21.36 5.40 15.06
CA ILE A 342 -20.94 4.19 15.78
C ILE A 342 -19.53 4.36 16.33
N VAL A 343 -18.59 4.89 15.49
CA VAL A 343 -17.20 5.14 15.94
C VAL A 343 -17.17 6.03 17.17
N MET A 344 -17.87 7.14 17.19
CA MET A 344 -17.85 8.07 18.33
C MET A 344 -18.56 7.52 19.56
N THR A 345 -19.66 6.80 19.37
CA THR A 345 -20.40 6.16 20.50
C THR A 345 -19.52 5.13 21.20
N GLU A 346 -18.90 4.25 20.44
CA GLU A 346 -18.03 3.21 21.02
C GLU A 346 -16.73 3.79 21.58
N PHE A 347 -16.18 4.83 20.93
CA PHE A 347 -15.04 5.59 21.45
C PHE A 347 -15.33 6.13 22.87
N LYS A 348 -16.48 6.76 23.07
CA LYS A 348 -16.92 7.26 24.40
C LYS A 348 -17.06 6.14 25.42
N LYS A 349 -17.71 5.03 25.05
CA LYS A 349 -17.89 3.87 25.95
C LYS A 349 -16.56 3.28 26.40
N ILE A 350 -15.62 3.08 25.47
CA ILE A 350 -14.31 2.52 25.78
C ILE A 350 -13.52 3.46 26.69
N ILE A 351 -13.56 4.77 26.44
CA ILE A 351 -12.90 5.75 27.33
C ILE A 351 -13.50 5.69 28.74
N ALA A 352 -14.81 5.58 28.89
CA ALA A 352 -15.44 5.46 30.19
C ALA A 352 -14.93 4.22 30.95
N LYS A 353 -14.89 3.06 30.30
CA LYS A 353 -14.38 1.79 30.87
C LYS A 353 -12.87 1.85 31.20
N LEU A 354 -12.08 2.55 30.40
CA LEU A 354 -10.64 2.77 30.68
C LEU A 354 -10.45 3.65 31.92
N LYS A 355 -11.24 4.73 32.06
CA LYS A 355 -11.19 5.64 33.21
C LYS A 355 -11.63 4.98 34.51
N SER A 356 -12.67 4.15 34.45
CA SER A 356 -13.16 3.36 35.62
C SER A 356 -12.27 2.18 35.96
N LYS A 357 -11.25 1.88 35.12
CA LYS A 357 -10.37 0.71 35.24
C LYS A 357 -11.11 -0.65 35.13
N GLU A 358 -12.30 -0.65 34.57
CA GLU A 358 -13.07 -1.87 34.26
C GLU A 358 -12.34 -2.77 33.25
N ILE A 359 -11.54 -2.17 32.36
CA ILE A 359 -10.71 -2.85 31.37
C ILE A 359 -9.23 -2.41 31.49
N LYS A 360 -8.32 -3.21 30.94
CA LYS A 360 -6.87 -2.95 31.04
C LYS A 360 -6.50 -1.59 30.44
N HIS A 361 -6.10 -0.64 31.28
CA HIS A 361 -5.91 0.77 30.93
C HIS A 361 -4.43 1.16 30.70
N ASN A 362 -3.47 0.28 31.00
CA ASN A 362 -2.03 0.55 31.00
C ASN A 362 -1.21 -0.39 30.10
N ILE A 363 -1.75 -0.80 28.96
CA ILE A 363 -1.03 -1.62 27.97
C ILE A 363 0.16 -0.79 27.48
N ASN A 364 1.40 -1.29 27.67
CA ASN A 364 2.60 -0.62 27.19
C ASN A 364 2.93 -0.97 25.75
N GLN A 365 3.90 -0.24 25.15
CA GLN A 365 4.31 -0.41 23.76
C GLN A 365 4.80 -1.85 23.45
N LYS A 366 5.53 -2.48 24.37
CA LYS A 366 6.05 -3.85 24.19
C LYS A 366 4.93 -4.87 24.16
N GLU A 367 3.97 -4.77 25.07
CA GLU A 367 2.77 -5.62 25.11
C GLU A 367 1.94 -5.44 23.83
N TYR A 368 1.72 -4.18 23.41
CA TYR A 368 0.98 -3.85 22.20
C TYR A 368 1.64 -4.44 20.95
N SER A 369 2.94 -4.28 20.79
CA SER A 369 3.70 -4.80 19.65
C SER A 369 3.73 -6.34 19.61
N ASN A 370 3.74 -7.00 20.77
CA ASN A 370 3.75 -8.47 20.86
C ASN A 370 2.36 -9.09 20.67
N LYS A 371 1.29 -8.32 20.74
CA LYS A 371 -0.09 -8.76 20.56
C LYS A 371 -0.28 -9.51 19.24
N SER A 372 0.14 -8.90 18.13
CA SER A 372 0.00 -9.49 16.79
C SER A 372 0.70 -10.84 16.68
N LYS A 373 1.92 -10.97 17.22
CA LYS A 373 2.71 -12.21 17.16
C LYS A 373 2.06 -13.36 17.94
N LYS A 374 1.47 -13.07 19.11
CA LYS A 374 0.75 -14.07 19.91
C LYS A 374 -0.56 -14.48 19.25
N GLU A 375 -1.30 -13.56 18.69
CA GLU A 375 -2.61 -13.84 18.07
C GLU A 375 -2.49 -14.64 16.76
N TRP A 376 -1.38 -14.52 16.01
CA TRP A 376 -1.18 -15.28 14.77
C TRP A 376 -1.04 -16.79 15.00
N LEU A 377 -0.60 -17.22 16.17
CA LEU A 377 -0.44 -18.62 16.53
C LEU A 377 -1.64 -19.17 17.33
N ASN A 378 -2.37 -18.30 18.01
CA ASN A 378 -3.44 -18.73 18.91
C ASN A 378 -4.71 -19.24 18.20
N TRP A 379 -4.92 -18.96 16.93
CA TRP A 379 -6.08 -19.48 16.18
C TRP A 379 -5.93 -20.94 15.78
N LEU A 380 -4.72 -21.50 15.92
CA LEU A 380 -4.43 -22.92 15.70
C LEU A 380 -4.68 -23.79 16.95
N ASN A 381 -4.91 -23.13 18.09
CA ASN A 381 -5.26 -23.77 19.37
C ASN A 381 -6.75 -23.51 19.63
#